data_7cdc2c5304ebbc3c4d5a34794d139e81
#
_entry.id   7cdc2c5304ebbc3c4d5a34794d139e81
#
_cell.length_a   1.000
_cell.length_b   1.000
_cell.length_c   1.000
_cell.angle_alpha   90.00
_cell.angle_beta   90.00
_cell.angle_gamma   90.00
#
_symmetry.space_group_name_H-M   'P 1'
#
loop_
_entity.id
_entity.type
_entity.pdbx_description
1 polymer ?
#
loop_
_entity_poly.entity_id
_entity_poly.type
_entity_poly.pdbx_seq_one_letter_code
_entity_poly.pdbx_strand_id
1 'polypeptide(L)'
;CDNTHEEHARSGNEAQPQPVSTGSPSSGARAAAAGHSSSERKTVPQSDKASPAEIHQTLSLLLAQLTLRPAHREHLRSPKRGLSDEQIEALGFKSTPPPFLCRSITDRLIRQGCRVQGVPGFYRDDSGHWTMAFYKKTSGILIPAIGFDGRLQGFQIMLDVPLKHKDDPPEKPGAKYIWFSSSSKTDGTGSGSPVHLIGDPSARVVYVIEGLLKADISHCLTGRTFAAIAGANNTSPLDPLFALLAQNGTEEIIEAHDMDKYNNQMTMAGASKIYLTARKYGMNCRRLTWNPNYKGFDDWQLALRRENQRRKEIDRLSFKAQYLRGLCELAHIEDCIELWQHLAENKTCLTEYLGLTREEHETFLRQGRDALGALLEPQRRKQRFVLYQLELDEQKAIPFAFKELAALQK
;
A
#
# COMPACT_ATOMS: atom_id res chain seq x y z
N CYS A 1 48.42 -9.95 -37.77
CA CYS A 1 48.38 -9.54 -39.17
C CYS A 1 47.50 -8.28 -39.18
N ASP A 2 48.02 -7.08 -38.91
CA ASP A 2 48.71 -6.09 -39.77
C ASP A 2 47.90 -5.66 -40.99
N ASN A 3 47.55 -4.46 -41.01
CA ASN A 3 47.99 -3.28 -41.75
C ASN A 3 46.87 -2.23 -41.82
N THR A 4 47.01 -1.04 -41.23
CA THR A 4 47.64 0.24 -41.66
C THR A 4 47.20 0.76 -43.01
N HIS A 5 46.70 1.97 -43.06
CA HIS A 5 47.08 3.21 -43.75
C HIS A 5 45.90 4.20 -43.74
N GLU A 6 46.08 5.32 -43.09
CA GLU A 6 46.59 6.65 -43.52
C GLU A 6 45.58 7.52 -44.32
N GLU A 7 45.21 8.58 -43.66
CA GLU A 7 45.33 10.00 -43.95
C GLU A 7 44.77 10.54 -45.25
N HIS A 8 43.93 11.59 -45.14
CA HIS A 8 44.24 12.91 -45.68
C HIS A 8 43.33 13.98 -45.12
N ALA A 9 43.98 15.03 -44.60
CA ALA A 9 43.47 16.31 -44.18
C ALA A 9 43.23 17.28 -45.33
N ARG A 10 42.35 18.27 -45.15
CA ARG A 10 42.39 19.69 -45.57
C ARG A 10 41.12 20.38 -45.12
N SER A 11 41.16 21.28 -44.16
CA SER A 11 41.51 22.72 -44.13
C SER A 11 40.53 23.62 -44.85
N GLY A 12 40.02 24.62 -44.11
CA GLY A 12 39.54 25.88 -44.70
C GLY A 12 38.35 26.51 -43.96
N ASN A 13 38.62 27.32 -42.99
CA ASN A 13 38.43 28.77 -42.84
C ASN A 13 37.00 29.31 -42.56
N GLU A 14 36.88 29.87 -41.35
CA GLU A 14 36.52 31.25 -40.98
C GLU A 14 35.30 31.92 -41.64
N ALA A 15 34.34 32.31 -40.77
CA ALA A 15 34.01 33.71 -40.52
C ALA A 15 32.85 33.88 -39.53
N GLN A 16 33.14 34.48 -38.41
CA GLN A 16 32.15 35.32 -37.69
C GLN A 16 32.00 36.66 -38.41
N PRO A 17 30.85 37.35 -38.33
CA PRO A 17 30.85 38.55 -37.53
C PRO A 17 29.59 38.84 -36.69
N GLN A 18 29.83 39.67 -35.70
CA GLN A 18 28.93 40.30 -34.76
C GLN A 18 28.16 41.53 -35.35
N PRO A 19 27.50 42.37 -34.48
CA PRO A 19 26.05 42.54 -34.42
C PRO A 19 25.56 43.89 -34.93
N VAL A 20 24.28 44.06 -35.19
CA VAL A 20 23.69 45.39 -35.39
C VAL A 20 22.36 45.54 -34.63
N SER A 21 22.34 46.59 -33.84
CA SER A 21 21.24 47.16 -33.07
C SER A 21 20.26 47.94 -33.95
N THR A 22 19.10 48.23 -33.36
CA THR A 22 18.19 49.39 -33.47
C THR A 22 16.80 49.12 -34.03
N GLY A 23 15.82 49.62 -33.29
CA GLY A 23 14.62 50.20 -33.83
C GLY A 23 13.28 49.72 -33.28
N SER A 24 12.75 50.32 -32.18
CA SER A 24 11.30 50.45 -31.99
C SER A 24 10.73 51.51 -32.91
N PRO A 25 9.44 51.49 -33.35
CA PRO A 25 8.42 52.10 -32.49
C PRO A 25 7.00 51.49 -32.53
N SER A 26 6.34 51.63 -31.41
CA SER A 26 4.93 51.97 -31.06
C SER A 26 3.79 51.77 -32.09
N SER A 27 2.75 51.06 -31.60
CA SER A 27 1.32 51.52 -31.49
C SER A 27 0.46 50.28 -31.20
N GLY A 28 -0.21 50.13 -30.05
CA GLY A 28 -1.49 50.74 -29.80
C GLY A 28 -2.63 49.73 -30.11
N ALA A 29 -3.06 48.87 -29.15
CA ALA A 29 -4.44 48.38 -29.11
C ALA A 29 -4.81 47.89 -27.70
N ARG A 30 -5.78 48.53 -27.20
CA ARG A 30 -6.62 48.37 -26.01
C ARG A 30 -6.61 47.02 -25.29
N ALA A 31 -6.29 47.08 -24.01
CA ALA A 31 -6.58 46.08 -22.98
C ALA A 31 -8.09 46.00 -22.72
N ALA A 32 -8.63 44.79 -22.81
CA ALA A 32 -9.88 44.43 -22.17
C ALA A 32 -9.55 43.91 -20.76
N ALA A 33 -9.90 44.72 -19.77
CA ALA A 33 -9.76 44.36 -18.36
C ALA A 33 -10.74 43.24 -18.02
N ALA A 34 -10.24 42.01 -17.90
CA ALA A 34 -10.95 40.96 -17.16
C ALA A 34 -10.57 41.11 -15.68
N GLY A 35 -11.51 41.68 -14.91
CA GLY A 35 -11.37 41.80 -13.48
C GLY A 35 -11.27 40.44 -12.82
N HIS A 36 -10.05 40.05 -12.43
CA HIS A 36 -9.85 39.01 -11.46
C HIS A 36 -10.16 39.60 -10.09
N SER A 37 -11.35 39.30 -9.59
CA SER A 37 -11.69 39.45 -8.19
C SER A 37 -10.76 38.51 -7.40
N SER A 38 -9.64 39.04 -6.95
CA SER A 38 -8.85 38.43 -5.89
C SER A 38 -9.67 38.53 -4.62
N SER A 39 -10.44 37.48 -4.30
CA SER A 39 -10.94 37.32 -2.95
C SER A 39 -9.71 37.24 -2.03
N GLU A 40 -9.48 38.30 -1.25
CA GLU A 40 -8.52 38.33 -0.17
C GLU A 40 -8.79 37.11 0.74
N ARG A 41 -7.97 36.06 0.61
CA ARG A 41 -7.93 35.00 1.60
C ARG A 41 -7.46 35.66 2.90
N LYS A 42 -8.39 35.92 3.83
CA LYS A 42 -8.03 36.32 5.18
C LYS A 42 -7.00 35.33 5.70
N THR A 43 -5.77 35.84 5.90
CA THR A 43 -4.71 35.05 6.55
C THR A 43 -5.12 34.81 7.99
N VAL A 44 -5.47 33.56 8.30
CA VAL A 44 -5.83 33.16 9.65
C VAL A 44 -4.51 33.00 10.44
N PRO A 45 -4.41 33.53 11.69
CA PRO A 45 -3.25 33.33 12.53
C PRO A 45 -2.91 31.83 12.66
N GLN A 46 -1.64 31.50 12.49
CA GLN A 46 -1.10 30.13 12.58
C GLN A 46 -0.22 30.04 13.82
N SER A 47 -0.20 28.87 14.46
CA SER A 47 0.78 28.57 15.50
C SER A 47 2.04 27.97 14.91
N ASP A 48 3.18 28.31 15.49
CA ASP A 48 4.44 27.59 15.22
C ASP A 48 4.29 26.11 15.60
N LYS A 49 4.91 25.24 14.82
CA LYS A 49 4.83 23.79 15.07
C LYS A 49 5.51 23.46 16.41
N ALA A 50 4.83 22.71 17.25
CA ALA A 50 5.36 22.20 18.52
C ALA A 50 6.56 21.25 18.28
N SER A 51 7.37 21.04 19.31
CA SER A 51 8.50 20.12 19.22
C SER A 51 8.04 18.69 18.92
N PRO A 52 8.89 17.85 18.29
CA PRO A 52 8.57 16.44 18.04
C PRO A 52 8.15 15.66 19.30
N ALA A 53 8.75 15.99 20.44
CA ALA A 53 8.42 15.36 21.73
C ALA A 53 7.00 15.75 22.22
N GLU A 54 6.64 17.02 22.14
CA GLU A 54 5.30 17.51 22.50
C GLU A 54 4.23 16.96 21.56
N ILE A 55 4.51 16.89 20.26
CA ILE A 55 3.62 16.27 19.26
C ILE A 55 3.40 14.79 19.61
N HIS A 56 4.47 14.06 19.83
CA HIS A 56 4.40 12.64 20.19
C HIS A 56 3.59 12.41 21.46
N GLN A 57 3.88 13.15 22.53
CA GLN A 57 3.16 13.05 23.81
C GLN A 57 1.67 13.30 23.62
N THR A 58 1.30 14.42 22.98
CA THR A 58 -0.10 14.83 22.81
C THR A 58 -0.87 13.85 21.93
N LEU A 59 -0.29 13.42 20.79
CA LEU A 59 -0.95 12.48 19.87
C LEU A 59 -1.03 11.06 20.45
N SER A 60 -0.05 10.62 21.24
CA SER A 60 -0.08 9.31 21.91
C SER A 60 -1.17 9.27 22.98
N LEU A 61 -1.30 10.33 23.79
CA LEU A 61 -2.37 10.43 24.77
C LEU A 61 -3.76 10.62 24.12
N LEU A 62 -3.83 11.23 22.95
CA LEU A 62 -5.06 11.26 22.14
C LEU A 62 -5.44 9.84 21.70
N LEU A 63 -4.50 9.06 21.11
CA LEU A 63 -4.79 7.67 20.70
C LEU A 63 -5.26 6.80 21.85
N ALA A 64 -4.68 6.97 23.04
CA ALA A 64 -5.07 6.23 24.24
C ALA A 64 -6.53 6.49 24.68
N GLN A 65 -7.10 7.62 24.30
CA GLN A 65 -8.50 7.98 24.59
C GLN A 65 -9.49 7.52 23.49
N LEU A 66 -8.99 6.99 22.38
CA LEU A 66 -9.80 6.58 21.25
C LEU A 66 -9.92 5.07 21.15
N THR A 67 -11.01 4.61 20.56
CA THR A 67 -11.27 3.21 20.29
C THR A 67 -11.32 2.95 18.77
N LEU A 68 -11.11 1.72 18.36
CA LEU A 68 -11.33 1.29 16.98
C LEU A 68 -12.75 0.71 16.87
N ARG A 69 -13.60 1.29 16.02
CA ARG A 69 -14.96 0.81 15.77
C ARG A 69 -14.95 -0.60 15.17
N PRO A 70 -15.91 -1.47 15.50
CA PRO A 70 -15.97 -2.84 14.96
C PRO A 70 -15.92 -2.89 13.42
N ALA A 71 -16.65 -2.02 12.73
CA ALA A 71 -16.63 -1.95 11.26
C ALA A 71 -15.24 -1.60 10.69
N HIS A 72 -14.47 -0.75 11.36
CA HIS A 72 -13.09 -0.43 10.97
C HIS A 72 -12.13 -1.59 11.24
N ARG A 73 -12.29 -2.29 12.36
CA ARG A 73 -11.54 -3.50 12.66
C ARG A 73 -11.79 -4.56 11.59
N GLU A 74 -13.05 -4.81 11.24
CA GLU A 74 -13.42 -5.75 10.18
C GLU A 74 -12.85 -5.34 8.82
N HIS A 75 -12.87 -4.05 8.48
CA HIS A 75 -12.22 -3.55 7.26
C HIS A 75 -10.71 -3.87 7.21
N LEU A 76 -10.00 -3.68 8.33
CA LEU A 76 -8.55 -3.97 8.43
C LEU A 76 -8.26 -5.49 8.40
N ARG A 77 -9.17 -6.32 8.91
CA ARG A 77 -9.08 -7.79 8.84
C ARG A 77 -9.46 -8.36 7.48
N SER A 78 -10.21 -7.60 6.69
CA SER A 78 -10.74 -8.07 5.41
C SER A 78 -9.66 -8.71 4.53
N PRO A 79 -10.00 -9.63 3.62
CA PRO A 79 -9.04 -10.25 2.72
C PRO A 79 -8.23 -9.24 1.90
N LYS A 80 -8.75 -8.03 1.71
CA LYS A 80 -8.07 -6.95 1.02
C LYS A 80 -6.93 -6.31 1.84
N ARG A 81 -6.97 -6.41 3.17
CA ARG A 81 -5.97 -5.84 4.07
C ARG A 81 -5.16 -6.92 4.80
N GLY A 82 -5.80 -7.99 5.21
CA GLY A 82 -5.18 -9.20 5.73
C GLY A 82 -4.44 -9.05 7.07
N LEU A 83 -4.77 -8.01 7.86
CA LEU A 83 -4.17 -7.79 9.18
C LEU A 83 -4.83 -8.68 10.23
N SER A 84 -4.05 -9.21 11.18
CA SER A 84 -4.56 -9.87 12.38
C SER A 84 -4.97 -8.84 13.45
N ASP A 85 -5.71 -9.29 14.48
CA ASP A 85 -6.10 -8.42 15.60
C ASP A 85 -4.88 -7.91 16.36
N GLU A 86 -3.85 -8.76 16.56
CA GLU A 86 -2.58 -8.41 17.20
C GLU A 86 -1.83 -7.34 16.39
N GLN A 87 -1.80 -7.46 15.07
CA GLN A 87 -1.18 -6.48 14.19
C GLN A 87 -1.92 -5.13 14.23
N ILE A 88 -3.26 -5.17 14.21
CA ILE A 88 -4.10 -3.96 14.32
C ILE A 88 -3.84 -3.21 15.63
N GLU A 89 -3.75 -3.93 16.74
CA GLU A 89 -3.44 -3.33 18.06
C GLU A 89 -2.02 -2.78 18.12
N ALA A 90 -1.01 -3.53 17.62
CA ALA A 90 0.39 -3.12 17.62
C ALA A 90 0.62 -1.87 16.76
N LEU A 91 -0.08 -1.74 15.63
CA LEU A 91 -0.02 -0.59 14.74
C LEU A 91 -0.79 0.64 15.25
N GLY A 92 -1.59 0.46 16.30
CA GLY A 92 -2.26 1.55 17.00
C GLY A 92 -3.39 2.22 16.23
N PHE A 93 -4.03 1.54 15.27
CA PHE A 93 -5.16 2.10 14.54
C PHE A 93 -6.32 2.43 15.46
N LYS A 94 -6.92 3.60 15.28
CA LYS A 94 -8.10 4.05 16.00
C LYS A 94 -9.12 4.65 15.04
N SER A 95 -10.34 4.83 15.49
CA SER A 95 -11.36 5.57 14.74
C SER A 95 -11.36 7.04 15.14
N THR A 96 -11.62 7.92 14.17
CA THR A 96 -11.85 9.34 14.47
C THR A 96 -12.97 9.50 15.48
N PRO A 97 -12.83 10.39 16.48
CA PRO A 97 -13.90 10.66 17.43
C PRO A 97 -15.06 11.43 16.77
N PRO A 98 -16.27 11.31 17.31
CA PRO A 98 -17.37 12.17 16.90
C PRO A 98 -17.03 13.65 17.14
N PRO A 99 -17.44 14.59 16.25
CA PRO A 99 -17.09 16.01 16.37
C PRO A 99 -17.48 16.63 17.71
N PHE A 100 -18.62 16.25 18.29
CA PHE A 100 -19.11 16.80 19.58
C PHE A 100 -18.24 16.41 20.79
N LEU A 101 -17.38 15.38 20.65
CA LEU A 101 -16.44 14.97 21.70
C LEU A 101 -15.08 15.69 21.59
N CYS A 102 -14.77 16.33 20.45
CA CYS A 102 -13.46 16.89 20.20
C CYS A 102 -13.01 17.88 21.28
N ARG A 103 -13.89 18.79 21.71
CA ARG A 103 -13.57 19.77 22.74
C ARG A 103 -13.30 19.10 24.09
N SER A 104 -14.18 18.20 24.55
CA SER A 104 -14.02 17.53 25.85
C SER A 104 -12.77 16.63 25.90
N ILE A 105 -12.39 16.00 24.78
CA ILE A 105 -11.14 15.25 24.68
C ILE A 105 -9.94 16.20 24.75
N THR A 106 -9.99 17.32 24.02
CA THR A 106 -8.92 18.32 24.04
C THR A 106 -8.73 18.92 25.45
N ASP A 107 -9.81 19.25 26.17
CA ASP A 107 -9.74 19.73 27.55
C ASP A 107 -9.12 18.70 28.51
N ARG A 108 -9.38 17.41 28.28
CA ARG A 108 -8.71 16.33 29.06
C ARG A 108 -7.22 16.25 28.79
N LEU A 109 -6.80 16.36 27.52
CA LEU A 109 -5.39 16.38 27.15
C LEU A 109 -4.66 17.57 27.80
N ILE A 110 -5.25 18.75 27.76
CA ILE A 110 -4.70 19.97 28.42
C ILE A 110 -4.57 19.76 29.94
N ARG A 111 -5.58 19.20 30.58
CA ARG A 111 -5.52 18.86 32.02
C ARG A 111 -4.47 17.81 32.36
N GLN A 112 -4.12 16.96 31.42
CA GLN A 112 -3.02 15.98 31.52
C GLN A 112 -1.64 16.57 31.22
N GLY A 113 -1.55 17.90 31.04
CA GLY A 113 -0.30 18.61 30.79
C GLY A 113 0.16 18.59 29.32
N CYS A 114 -0.71 18.17 28.38
CA CYS A 114 -0.38 18.21 26.97
C CYS A 114 -0.40 19.64 26.41
N ARG A 115 0.61 19.97 25.63
CA ARG A 115 0.59 21.16 24.78
C ARG A 115 -0.20 20.84 23.51
N VAL A 116 -1.30 21.54 23.23
CA VAL A 116 -2.10 21.37 22.00
C VAL A 116 -1.78 22.43 20.95
N GLN A 117 -1.28 23.60 21.39
CA GLN A 117 -0.82 24.65 20.49
C GLN A 117 0.39 24.18 19.68
N GLY A 118 0.33 24.35 18.36
CA GLY A 118 1.40 23.90 17.46
C GLY A 118 1.39 22.40 17.16
N VAL A 119 0.44 21.63 17.73
CA VAL A 119 0.25 20.22 17.38
C VAL A 119 -0.72 20.12 16.20
N PRO A 120 -0.36 19.41 15.12
CA PRO A 120 -1.23 19.25 13.94
C PRO A 120 -2.64 18.76 14.30
N GLY A 121 -3.66 19.40 13.70
CA GLY A 121 -5.05 19.02 13.88
C GLY A 121 -5.76 19.73 15.05
N PHE A 122 -5.03 20.40 15.95
CA PHE A 122 -5.62 21.23 17.01
C PHE A 122 -5.70 22.68 16.57
N TYR A 123 -6.73 23.38 17.02
CA TYR A 123 -6.98 24.79 16.67
C TYR A 123 -7.94 25.44 17.67
N ARG A 124 -8.07 26.79 17.64
CA ARG A 124 -9.08 27.50 18.41
C ARG A 124 -10.35 27.67 17.58
N ASP A 125 -11.48 27.30 18.18
CA ASP A 125 -12.81 27.55 17.61
C ASP A 125 -13.21 29.06 17.73
N ASP A 126 -14.36 29.41 17.17
CA ASP A 126 -14.86 30.78 17.14
C ASP A 126 -15.10 31.36 18.55
N SER A 127 -15.22 30.53 19.58
CA SER A 127 -15.33 30.90 21.00
C SER A 127 -13.97 30.98 21.71
N GLY A 128 -12.86 30.80 20.97
CA GLY A 128 -11.50 30.85 21.49
C GLY A 128 -11.05 29.60 22.27
N HIS A 129 -11.85 28.50 22.24
CA HIS A 129 -11.51 27.26 22.92
C HIS A 129 -10.71 26.32 21.99
N TRP A 130 -9.77 25.58 22.57
CA TRP A 130 -9.05 24.56 21.85
C TRP A 130 -9.95 23.38 21.53
N THR A 131 -9.86 22.89 20.28
CA THR A 131 -10.59 21.73 19.75
C THR A 131 -9.78 21.01 18.69
N MET A 132 -10.34 19.97 18.07
CA MET A 132 -9.70 19.16 17.03
C MET A 132 -10.45 19.22 15.70
N ALA A 133 -9.70 19.14 14.60
CA ALA A 133 -10.22 19.20 13.23
C ALA A 133 -10.81 17.86 12.76
N PHE A 134 -11.69 17.25 13.57
CA PHE A 134 -12.49 16.09 13.14
C PHE A 134 -13.92 16.54 12.83
N TYR A 135 -14.39 16.21 11.65
CA TYR A 135 -15.71 16.57 11.15
C TYR A 135 -16.47 15.32 10.71
N LYS A 136 -17.81 15.39 10.62
CA LYS A 136 -18.64 14.28 10.15
C LYS A 136 -18.18 13.74 8.78
N LYS A 137 -17.76 14.63 7.88
CA LYS A 137 -17.27 14.28 6.53
C LYS A 137 -15.86 13.68 6.53
N THR A 138 -15.11 13.81 7.61
CA THR A 138 -13.75 13.28 7.76
C THR A 138 -13.68 12.12 8.72
N SER A 139 -14.83 11.45 8.95
CA SER A 139 -14.87 10.20 9.71
C SER A 139 -14.05 9.10 9.01
N GLY A 140 -13.32 8.31 9.80
CA GLY A 140 -12.46 7.27 9.24
C GLY A 140 -11.54 6.60 10.24
N ILE A 141 -10.53 5.91 9.73
CA ILE A 141 -9.47 5.25 10.50
C ILE A 141 -8.27 6.17 10.60
N LEU A 142 -7.79 6.40 11.81
CA LEU A 142 -6.51 7.07 12.08
C LEU A 142 -5.37 6.07 11.87
N ILE A 143 -4.44 6.45 11.00
CA ILE A 143 -3.23 5.71 10.68
C ILE A 143 -2.05 6.51 11.26
N PRO A 144 -1.36 6.00 12.28
CA PRO A 144 -0.22 6.68 12.90
C PRO A 144 0.94 6.86 11.91
N ALA A 145 1.53 8.05 11.85
CA ALA A 145 2.76 8.32 11.13
C ALA A 145 3.92 8.35 12.12
N ILE A 146 4.74 7.32 12.10
CA ILE A 146 5.90 7.15 13.00
C ILE A 146 7.16 7.61 12.28
N GLY A 147 7.98 8.41 12.95
CA GLY A 147 9.27 8.89 12.43
C GLY A 147 10.41 7.91 12.65
N PHE A 148 11.58 8.30 12.15
CA PHE A 148 12.82 7.54 12.31
C PHE A 148 13.17 7.24 13.78
N ASP A 149 12.87 8.17 14.67
CA ASP A 149 13.12 8.08 16.10
C ASP A 149 12.03 7.34 16.89
N GLY A 150 11.11 6.67 16.20
CA GLY A 150 9.96 5.95 16.77
C GLY A 150 8.85 6.86 17.31
N ARG A 151 8.97 8.19 17.14
CA ARG A 151 7.96 9.13 17.62
C ARG A 151 6.80 9.26 16.65
N LEU A 152 5.60 9.35 17.22
CA LEU A 152 4.39 9.68 16.49
C LEU A 152 4.43 11.15 16.04
N GLN A 153 4.36 11.38 14.72
CA GLN A 153 4.49 12.71 14.10
C GLN A 153 3.15 13.28 13.61
N GLY A 154 2.15 12.44 13.42
CA GLY A 154 0.86 12.82 12.90
C GLY A 154 -0.04 11.63 12.61
N PHE A 155 -1.22 11.91 12.07
CA PHE A 155 -2.15 10.89 11.58
C PHE A 155 -2.52 11.14 10.14
N GLN A 156 -2.51 10.08 9.34
CA GLN A 156 -3.30 10.05 8.12
C GLN A 156 -4.68 9.46 8.44
N ILE A 157 -5.73 9.97 7.85
CA ILE A 157 -7.10 9.50 8.04
C ILE A 157 -7.53 8.79 6.76
N MET A 158 -7.79 7.49 6.84
CA MET A 158 -8.50 6.79 5.79
C MET A 158 -9.99 7.04 5.95
N LEU A 159 -10.57 7.80 5.04
CA LEU A 159 -11.96 8.24 5.12
C LEU A 159 -12.95 7.10 4.86
N ASP A 160 -14.06 7.09 5.61
CA ASP A 160 -15.18 6.18 5.40
C ASP A 160 -15.83 6.42 4.02
N VAL A 161 -15.90 7.67 3.61
CA VAL A 161 -16.40 8.11 2.31
C VAL A 161 -15.36 9.05 1.68
N PRO A 162 -14.90 8.79 0.45
CA PRO A 162 -13.96 9.67 -0.23
C PRO A 162 -14.48 11.10 -0.34
N LEU A 163 -13.63 12.08 0.01
CA LEU A 163 -13.98 13.50 0.02
C LEU A 163 -13.78 14.10 -1.37
N LYS A 164 -14.86 14.64 -1.96
CA LYS A 164 -14.80 15.46 -3.18
C LYS A 164 -14.92 16.94 -2.81
N HIS A 165 -14.13 17.77 -3.48
CA HIS A 165 -14.30 19.21 -3.44
C HIS A 165 -15.45 19.63 -4.37
N LYS A 166 -16.08 20.78 -4.10
CA LYS A 166 -17.21 21.27 -4.91
C LYS A 166 -16.84 21.52 -6.37
N ASP A 167 -15.59 21.89 -6.60
CA ASP A 167 -15.05 22.25 -7.92
C ASP A 167 -14.38 21.05 -8.63
N ASP A 168 -14.40 19.86 -8.01
CA ASP A 168 -13.85 18.66 -8.65
C ASP A 168 -14.79 18.15 -9.74
N PRO A 169 -14.26 17.83 -10.94
CA PRO A 169 -15.02 17.20 -12.01
C PRO A 169 -15.75 15.93 -11.52
N PRO A 170 -16.95 15.61 -12.07
CA PRO A 170 -17.71 14.44 -11.64
C PRO A 170 -16.94 13.13 -11.70
N GLU A 171 -16.09 12.96 -12.70
CA GLU A 171 -15.25 11.79 -12.96
C GLU A 171 -14.03 11.68 -12.04
N LYS A 172 -13.60 12.80 -11.43
CA LYS A 172 -12.45 12.78 -10.51
C LYS A 172 -12.81 12.03 -9.23
N PRO A 173 -12.06 10.97 -8.88
CA PRO A 173 -12.27 10.26 -7.64
C PRO A 173 -12.00 11.18 -6.43
N GLY A 174 -12.83 11.10 -5.39
CA GLY A 174 -12.60 11.83 -4.15
C GLY A 174 -11.33 11.35 -3.42
N ALA A 175 -10.76 12.21 -2.59
CA ALA A 175 -9.63 11.87 -1.73
C ALA A 175 -10.04 10.81 -0.72
N LYS A 176 -9.35 9.66 -0.74
CA LYS A 176 -9.56 8.55 0.22
C LYS A 176 -8.80 8.76 1.52
N TYR A 177 -7.70 9.49 1.46
CA TYR A 177 -6.80 9.76 2.57
C TYR A 177 -6.59 11.26 2.72
N ILE A 178 -6.65 11.75 3.93
CA ILE A 178 -6.31 13.13 4.28
C ILE A 178 -5.41 13.13 5.52
N TRP A 179 -4.70 14.23 5.76
CA TRP A 179 -3.97 14.40 7.00
C TRP A 179 -4.84 15.01 8.09
N PHE A 180 -4.63 14.58 9.32
CA PHE A 180 -5.11 15.29 10.50
C PHE A 180 -4.31 16.60 10.62
N SER A 181 -4.95 17.70 10.22
CA SER A 181 -4.32 19.00 10.02
C SER A 181 -5.33 20.11 10.31
N SER A 182 -4.86 21.21 10.83
CA SER A 182 -5.66 22.41 11.14
C SER A 182 -5.08 23.69 10.50
N SER A 183 -4.25 23.55 9.45
CA SER A 183 -3.56 24.68 8.80
C SER A 183 -4.47 25.79 8.25
N SER A 184 -5.77 25.56 8.11
CA SER A 184 -6.74 26.55 7.66
C SER A 184 -7.57 27.16 8.80
N LYS A 185 -7.19 26.91 10.06
CA LYS A 185 -7.94 27.29 11.26
C LYS A 185 -7.13 28.23 12.13
N THR A 186 -7.83 28.99 13.00
CA THR A 186 -7.21 29.93 13.95
C THR A 186 -6.29 29.18 14.91
N ASP A 187 -5.05 29.65 15.05
CA ASP A 187 -3.97 29.01 15.82
C ASP A 187 -3.70 27.56 15.41
N GLY A 188 -4.12 27.17 14.19
CA GLY A 188 -3.94 25.84 13.66
C GLY A 188 -2.54 25.58 13.16
N THR A 189 -2.23 24.31 12.95
CA THR A 189 -0.91 23.83 12.49
C THR A 189 -1.06 22.76 11.43
N GLY A 190 -0.23 22.85 10.39
CA GLY A 190 -0.16 21.85 9.31
C GLY A 190 0.53 20.56 9.75
N SER A 191 0.11 19.42 9.19
CA SER A 191 0.76 18.13 9.45
C SER A 191 2.20 18.08 8.91
N GLY A 192 2.48 18.79 7.82
CA GLY A 192 3.76 18.70 7.10
C GLY A 192 3.96 17.40 6.34
N SER A 193 2.94 16.54 6.27
CA SER A 193 2.95 15.24 5.57
C SER A 193 4.20 14.41 5.89
N PRO A 194 4.44 14.07 7.17
CA PRO A 194 5.65 13.36 7.58
C PRO A 194 5.80 12.00 6.88
N VAL A 195 7.04 11.55 6.71
CA VAL A 195 7.31 10.17 6.26
C VAL A 195 7.01 9.23 7.41
N HIS A 196 6.30 8.15 7.11
CA HIS A 196 6.10 7.05 8.05
C HIS A 196 7.18 5.99 7.83
N LEU A 197 7.97 5.69 8.86
CA LEU A 197 8.93 4.61 8.87
C LEU A 197 8.40 3.47 9.73
N ILE A 198 8.31 2.27 9.15
CA ILE A 198 7.93 1.06 9.88
C ILE A 198 8.96 -0.04 9.65
N GLY A 199 9.34 -0.72 10.72
CA GLY A 199 10.39 -1.73 10.74
C GLY A 199 11.65 -1.26 11.47
N ASP A 200 12.80 -1.84 11.13
CA ASP A 200 14.09 -1.52 11.76
C ASP A 200 14.74 -0.27 11.13
N PRO A 201 14.95 0.82 11.88
CA PRO A 201 15.60 2.01 11.35
C PRO A 201 17.10 1.81 11.00
N SER A 202 17.72 0.70 11.42
CA SER A 202 19.09 0.31 11.06
C SER A 202 19.15 -0.71 9.93
N ALA A 203 18.02 -0.99 9.27
CA ALA A 203 17.97 -1.95 8.18
C ALA A 203 18.89 -1.54 7.01
N ARG A 204 19.70 -2.48 6.52
CA ARG A 204 20.58 -2.26 5.36
C ARG A 204 19.81 -1.94 4.08
N VAL A 205 18.56 -2.41 3.98
CA VAL A 205 17.68 -2.20 2.83
C VAL A 205 16.36 -1.61 3.30
N VAL A 206 15.96 -0.47 2.76
CA VAL A 206 14.70 0.20 3.07
C VAL A 206 13.86 0.37 1.81
N TYR A 207 12.59 0.02 1.89
CA TYR A 207 11.63 0.11 0.79
C TYR A 207 10.87 1.44 0.87
N VAL A 208 10.80 2.19 -0.22
CA VAL A 208 9.98 3.42 -0.31
C VAL A 208 8.69 3.11 -1.04
N ILE A 209 7.56 3.37 -0.39
CA ILE A 209 6.22 3.03 -0.87
C ILE A 209 5.28 4.24 -0.77
N GLU A 210 4.24 4.26 -1.60
CA GLU A 210 3.18 5.25 -1.51
C GLU A 210 2.06 4.76 -0.57
N GLY A 211 1.79 5.56 0.49
CA GLY A 211 0.69 5.33 1.43
C GLY A 211 1.08 4.57 2.70
N LEU A 212 0.76 5.18 3.85
CA LEU A 212 1.14 4.68 5.18
C LEU A 212 0.54 3.28 5.44
N LEU A 213 -0.76 3.11 5.24
CA LEU A 213 -1.43 1.82 5.45
C LEU A 213 -0.85 0.69 4.58
N LYS A 214 -0.40 1.01 3.36
CA LYS A 214 0.27 0.02 2.51
C LYS A 214 1.62 -0.41 3.10
N ALA A 215 2.37 0.53 3.67
CA ALA A 215 3.63 0.22 4.36
C ALA A 215 3.40 -0.69 5.57
N ASP A 216 2.40 -0.37 6.39
CA ASP A 216 2.00 -1.18 7.55
C ASP A 216 1.67 -2.62 7.14
N ILE A 217 0.81 -2.79 6.13
CA ILE A 217 0.43 -4.10 5.61
C ILE A 217 1.66 -4.83 5.03
N SER A 218 2.46 -4.13 4.23
CA SER A 218 3.66 -4.72 3.60
C SER A 218 4.68 -5.18 4.63
N HIS A 219 4.88 -4.39 5.69
CA HIS A 219 5.72 -4.75 6.83
C HIS A 219 5.19 -6.01 7.53
N CYS A 220 3.91 -6.03 7.87
CA CYS A 220 3.26 -7.18 8.52
C CYS A 220 3.32 -8.48 7.67
N LEU A 221 3.35 -8.37 6.35
CA LEU A 221 3.43 -9.51 5.44
C LEU A 221 4.86 -10.02 5.23
N THR A 222 5.86 -9.12 5.29
CA THR A 222 7.23 -9.44 4.84
C THR A 222 8.31 -9.27 5.91
N GLY A 223 8.03 -8.58 7.01
CA GLY A 223 9.01 -8.20 8.02
C GLY A 223 10.04 -7.16 7.56
N ARG A 224 9.91 -6.62 6.34
CA ARG A 224 10.85 -5.64 5.78
C ARG A 224 10.57 -4.24 6.30
N THR A 225 11.58 -3.35 6.19
CA THR A 225 11.45 -1.94 6.60
C THR A 225 10.94 -1.10 5.44
N PHE A 226 9.94 -0.27 5.72
CA PHE A 226 9.30 0.61 4.75
C PHE A 226 9.30 2.06 5.20
N ALA A 227 9.65 2.97 4.28
CA ALA A 227 9.43 4.39 4.38
C ALA A 227 8.26 4.79 3.47
N ALA A 228 7.15 5.23 4.06
CA ALA A 228 5.95 5.58 3.33
C ALA A 228 5.78 7.09 3.19
N ILE A 229 5.45 7.53 1.97
CA ILE A 229 5.07 8.90 1.66
C ILE A 229 3.60 9.00 1.27
N ALA A 230 2.96 10.11 1.58
CA ALA A 230 1.57 10.34 1.24
C ALA A 230 1.44 10.93 -0.18
N GLY A 231 1.51 10.05 -1.17
CA GLY A 231 1.48 10.40 -2.60
C GLY A 231 2.87 10.35 -3.26
N ALA A 232 2.93 9.75 -4.45
CA ALA A 232 4.16 9.44 -5.17
C ALA A 232 5.11 10.64 -5.40
N ASN A 233 4.57 11.86 -5.46
CA ASN A 233 5.35 13.08 -5.68
C ASN A 233 5.77 13.81 -4.40
N ASN A 234 5.29 13.41 -3.23
CA ASN A 234 5.65 14.05 -1.97
C ASN A 234 6.99 13.52 -1.45
N THR A 235 8.03 13.69 -2.23
CA THR A 235 9.37 13.14 -1.97
C THR A 235 10.27 14.03 -1.10
N SER A 236 9.92 15.32 -0.93
CA SER A 236 10.74 16.27 -0.15
C SER A 236 11.04 15.80 1.28
N PRO A 237 10.09 15.19 2.02
CA PRO A 237 10.37 14.72 3.38
C PRO A 237 11.28 13.50 3.45
N LEU A 238 11.60 12.85 2.31
CA LEU A 238 12.55 11.74 2.25
C LEU A 238 14.00 12.21 2.42
N ASP A 239 14.32 13.45 2.06
CA ASP A 239 15.71 13.95 2.12
C ASP A 239 16.31 13.88 3.52
N PRO A 240 15.69 14.46 4.59
CA PRO A 240 16.18 14.32 5.94
C PRO A 240 16.13 12.87 6.47
N LEU A 241 15.13 12.07 6.06
CA LEU A 241 15.07 10.67 6.45
C LEU A 241 16.26 9.88 5.86
N PHE A 242 16.58 10.08 4.58
CA PHE A 242 17.68 9.38 3.92
C PHE A 242 19.05 9.74 4.51
N ALA A 243 19.23 10.99 4.95
CA ALA A 243 20.41 11.37 5.71
C ALA A 243 20.56 10.53 6.99
N LEU A 244 19.48 10.36 7.75
CA LEU A 244 19.47 9.56 8.98
C LEU A 244 19.66 8.07 8.70
N LEU A 245 18.98 7.51 7.69
CA LEU A 245 19.11 6.11 7.29
C LEU A 245 20.55 5.78 6.88
N ALA A 246 21.18 6.62 6.05
CA ALA A 246 22.57 6.44 5.64
C ALA A 246 23.54 6.47 6.83
N GLN A 247 23.34 7.39 7.79
CA GLN A 247 24.12 7.45 9.03
C GLN A 247 23.96 6.21 9.90
N ASN A 248 22.79 5.53 9.83
CA ASN A 248 22.51 4.30 10.58
C ASN A 248 22.81 3.00 9.81
N GLY A 249 23.49 3.09 8.67
CA GLY A 249 24.00 1.92 7.96
C GLY A 249 23.07 1.37 6.86
N THR A 250 22.04 2.11 6.44
CA THR A 250 21.28 1.76 5.25
C THR A 250 22.16 1.91 4.01
N GLU A 251 22.27 0.85 3.22
CA GLU A 251 23.10 0.78 2.02
C GLU A 251 22.28 0.90 0.74
N GLU A 252 21.01 0.48 0.79
CA GLU A 252 20.16 0.41 -0.38
C GLU A 252 18.74 0.87 -0.12
N ILE A 253 18.22 1.66 -1.05
CA ILE A 253 16.81 2.04 -1.15
C ILE A 253 16.15 1.26 -2.28
N ILE A 254 15.01 0.63 -2.00
CA ILE A 254 14.18 -0.03 -3.01
C ILE A 254 12.95 0.85 -3.29
N GLU A 255 12.85 1.42 -4.49
CA GLU A 255 11.64 2.11 -4.93
C GLU A 255 10.55 1.08 -5.25
N ALA A 256 9.47 1.09 -4.46
CA ALA A 256 8.34 0.15 -4.54
C ALA A 256 6.99 0.88 -4.72
N HIS A 257 6.97 1.96 -5.51
CA HIS A 257 5.73 2.65 -5.88
C HIS A 257 4.82 1.75 -6.72
N ASP A 258 3.54 2.05 -6.70
CA ASP A 258 2.50 1.32 -7.44
C ASP A 258 2.90 1.06 -8.90
N MET A 259 2.48 -0.07 -9.46
CA MET A 259 2.84 -0.50 -10.83
C MET A 259 2.27 0.41 -11.93
N ASP A 260 1.30 1.30 -11.62
CA ASP A 260 0.84 2.33 -12.56
C ASP A 260 1.90 3.41 -12.84
N LYS A 261 3.05 3.40 -12.15
CA LYS A 261 4.20 4.27 -12.41
C LYS A 261 4.69 4.25 -13.88
N TYR A 262 4.46 3.16 -14.58
CA TYR A 262 4.85 3.06 -15.99
C TYR A 262 3.93 3.81 -16.94
N ASN A 263 2.70 4.10 -16.50
CA ASN A 263 1.69 4.82 -17.29
C ASN A 263 1.40 6.22 -16.75
N ASN A 264 2.05 6.64 -15.65
CA ASN A 264 1.83 7.92 -14.99
C ASN A 264 3.15 8.68 -14.85
N GLN A 265 3.32 9.73 -15.66
CA GLN A 265 4.53 10.57 -15.67
C GLN A 265 4.83 11.19 -14.31
N MET A 266 3.81 11.55 -13.53
CA MET A 266 4.01 12.11 -12.19
C MET A 266 4.58 11.09 -11.22
N THR A 267 4.11 9.85 -11.27
CA THR A 267 4.65 8.75 -10.45
C THR A 267 6.09 8.41 -10.86
N MET A 268 6.38 8.42 -12.16
CA MET A 268 7.74 8.28 -12.69
C MET A 268 8.68 9.37 -12.20
N ALA A 269 8.23 10.63 -12.21
CA ALA A 269 9.03 11.76 -11.72
C ALA A 269 9.33 11.62 -10.21
N GLY A 270 8.36 11.16 -9.41
CA GLY A 270 8.56 10.85 -7.99
C GLY A 270 9.62 9.76 -7.79
N ALA A 271 9.52 8.65 -8.52
CA ALA A 271 10.50 7.57 -8.47
C ALA A 271 11.93 8.02 -8.82
N SER A 272 12.07 8.90 -9.82
CA SER A 272 13.36 9.49 -10.19
C SER A 272 13.97 10.36 -9.08
N LYS A 273 13.12 11.11 -8.36
CA LYS A 273 13.58 11.92 -7.21
C LYS A 273 14.06 11.03 -6.06
N ILE A 274 13.40 9.90 -5.78
CA ILE A 274 13.86 8.93 -4.77
C ILE A 274 15.26 8.43 -5.13
N TYR A 275 15.48 8.05 -6.39
CA TYR A 275 16.79 7.62 -6.87
C TYR A 275 17.86 8.69 -6.64
N LEU A 276 17.60 9.94 -7.04
CA LEU A 276 18.55 11.04 -6.88
C LEU A 276 18.86 11.33 -5.42
N THR A 277 17.83 11.29 -4.54
CA THR A 277 18.02 11.52 -3.11
C THR A 277 18.82 10.39 -2.45
N ALA A 278 18.59 9.12 -2.80
CA ALA A 278 19.39 8.01 -2.30
C ALA A 278 20.86 8.15 -2.69
N ARG A 279 21.13 8.49 -3.95
CA ARG A 279 22.48 8.72 -4.47
C ARG A 279 23.20 9.88 -3.79
N LYS A 280 22.48 10.94 -3.43
CA LYS A 280 23.01 12.08 -2.67
C LYS A 280 23.67 11.65 -1.35
N TYR A 281 23.15 10.62 -0.70
CA TYR A 281 23.64 10.07 0.56
C TYR A 281 24.49 8.79 0.40
N GLY A 282 24.92 8.49 -0.84
CA GLY A 282 25.81 7.35 -1.11
C GLY A 282 25.13 6.00 -1.09
N MET A 283 23.80 5.95 -0.98
CA MET A 283 23.04 4.71 -1.00
C MET A 283 22.76 4.24 -2.45
N ASN A 284 22.77 2.92 -2.66
CA ASN A 284 22.24 2.35 -3.89
C ASN A 284 20.72 2.55 -3.95
N CYS A 285 20.18 2.61 -5.19
CA CYS A 285 18.75 2.64 -5.36
C CYS A 285 18.35 1.73 -6.53
N ARG A 286 17.45 0.82 -6.28
CA ARG A 286 16.85 -0.05 -7.30
C ARG A 286 15.35 0.13 -7.36
N ARG A 287 14.77 -0.08 -8.53
CA ARG A 287 13.33 -0.10 -8.74
C ARG A 287 12.81 -1.53 -8.63
N LEU A 288 11.84 -1.74 -7.76
CA LEU A 288 11.13 -3.01 -7.66
C LEU A 288 9.99 -3.05 -8.68
N THR A 289 9.85 -4.20 -9.33
CA THR A 289 8.74 -4.50 -10.24
C THR A 289 8.11 -5.83 -9.83
N TRP A 290 6.81 -5.97 -10.07
CA TRP A 290 6.06 -7.20 -9.83
C TRP A 290 4.98 -7.38 -10.89
N ASN A 291 4.17 -8.41 -10.77
CA ASN A 291 3.09 -8.68 -11.70
C ASN A 291 2.12 -7.46 -11.79
N PRO A 292 1.97 -6.83 -12.96
CA PRO A 292 1.19 -5.60 -13.14
C PRO A 292 -0.32 -5.76 -12.88
N ASN A 293 -0.83 -6.98 -12.76
CA ASN A 293 -2.22 -7.23 -12.32
C ASN A 293 -2.45 -6.80 -10.87
N TYR A 294 -1.40 -6.61 -10.09
CA TYR A 294 -1.46 -6.10 -8.72
C TYR A 294 -0.91 -4.67 -8.70
N LYS A 295 -1.76 -3.69 -8.40
CA LYS A 295 -1.37 -2.29 -8.39
C LYS A 295 -0.33 -2.01 -7.32
N GLY A 296 -0.62 -2.33 -6.05
CA GLY A 296 0.23 -2.10 -4.89
C GLY A 296 1.12 -3.28 -4.54
N PHE A 297 2.24 -3.01 -3.86
CA PHE A 297 3.10 -4.04 -3.31
C PHE A 297 2.37 -4.91 -2.28
N ASP A 298 1.55 -4.29 -1.43
CA ASP A 298 0.68 -4.96 -0.45
C ASP A 298 -0.30 -5.93 -1.12
N ASP A 299 -0.97 -5.51 -2.19
CA ASP A 299 -1.89 -6.37 -2.96
C ASP A 299 -1.18 -7.60 -3.52
N TRP A 300 0.04 -7.41 -4.07
CA TRP A 300 0.86 -8.50 -4.59
C TRP A 300 1.30 -9.47 -3.49
N GLN A 301 1.78 -8.98 -2.34
CA GLN A 301 2.19 -9.83 -1.22
C GLN A 301 1.02 -10.62 -0.63
N LEU A 302 -0.16 -10.01 -0.54
CA LEU A 302 -1.39 -10.71 -0.13
C LEU A 302 -1.75 -11.84 -1.10
N ALA A 303 -1.62 -11.62 -2.41
CA ALA A 303 -1.86 -12.66 -3.40
C ALA A 303 -0.87 -13.82 -3.27
N LEU A 304 0.44 -13.52 -3.09
CA LEU A 304 1.47 -14.54 -2.86
C LEU A 304 1.19 -15.36 -1.59
N ARG A 305 0.79 -14.69 -0.50
CA ARG A 305 0.43 -15.38 0.76
C ARG A 305 -0.72 -16.35 0.57
N ARG A 306 -1.78 -15.92 -0.15
CA ARG A 306 -2.94 -16.79 -0.45
C ARG A 306 -2.55 -17.98 -1.32
N GLU A 307 -1.76 -17.76 -2.35
CA GLU A 307 -1.30 -18.84 -3.21
C GLU A 307 -0.43 -19.84 -2.44
N ASN A 308 0.48 -19.37 -1.58
CA ASN A 308 1.29 -20.23 -0.73
C ASN A 308 0.44 -21.03 0.28
N GLN A 309 -0.60 -20.42 0.84
CA GLN A 309 -1.56 -21.12 1.71
C GLN A 309 -2.31 -22.20 0.93
N ARG A 310 -2.82 -21.85 -0.25
CA ARG A 310 -3.50 -22.79 -1.13
C ARG A 310 -2.62 -23.98 -1.52
N ARG A 311 -1.35 -23.74 -1.86
CA ARG A 311 -0.38 -24.82 -2.16
C ARG A 311 -0.19 -25.72 -0.96
N LYS A 312 0.02 -25.17 0.24
CA LYS A 312 0.15 -25.97 1.47
C LYS A 312 -1.10 -26.79 1.79
N GLU A 313 -2.29 -26.29 1.45
CA GLU A 313 -3.54 -27.03 1.60
C GLU A 313 -3.63 -28.18 0.59
N ILE A 314 -3.20 -27.95 -0.66
CA ILE A 314 -3.14 -28.96 -1.71
C ILE A 314 -2.13 -30.05 -1.31
N ASP A 315 -0.93 -29.68 -0.86
CA ASP A 315 0.14 -30.60 -0.46
C ASP A 315 -0.27 -31.50 0.73
N ARG A 316 -1.24 -31.05 1.55
CA ARG A 316 -1.81 -31.87 2.64
C ARG A 316 -2.89 -32.87 2.19
N LEU A 317 -3.37 -32.72 0.97
CA LEU A 317 -4.38 -33.64 0.44
C LEU A 317 -3.69 -34.94 -0.01
N SER A 318 -4.34 -36.07 0.27
CA SER A 318 -3.94 -37.34 -0.32
C SER A 318 -4.01 -37.29 -1.85
N PHE A 319 -3.27 -38.15 -2.53
CA PHE A 319 -3.32 -38.30 -3.98
C PHE A 319 -4.76 -38.35 -4.51
N LYS A 320 -5.59 -39.23 -3.93
CA LYS A 320 -6.99 -39.36 -4.33
C LYS A 320 -7.76 -38.06 -4.19
N ALA A 321 -7.59 -37.34 -3.10
CA ALA A 321 -8.28 -36.07 -2.87
C ALA A 321 -7.85 -35.00 -3.88
N GLN A 322 -6.57 -34.96 -4.25
CA GLN A 322 -6.06 -34.05 -5.30
C GLN A 322 -6.62 -34.43 -6.67
N TYR A 323 -6.59 -35.72 -7.04
CA TYR A 323 -7.07 -36.21 -8.32
C TYR A 323 -8.58 -35.95 -8.52
N LEU A 324 -9.40 -36.26 -7.51
CA LEU A 324 -10.85 -36.04 -7.57
C LEU A 324 -11.22 -34.56 -7.73
N ARG A 325 -10.40 -33.64 -7.21
CA ARG A 325 -10.56 -32.19 -7.38
C ARG A 325 -9.98 -31.65 -8.69
N GLY A 326 -9.30 -32.49 -9.47
CA GLY A 326 -8.64 -32.10 -10.71
C GLY A 326 -7.38 -31.24 -10.51
N LEU A 327 -6.72 -31.38 -9.35
CA LEU A 327 -5.49 -30.68 -8.99
C LEU A 327 -4.24 -31.40 -9.44
N CYS A 328 -4.35 -32.69 -9.75
CA CYS A 328 -3.27 -33.49 -10.35
C CYS A 328 -3.82 -34.46 -11.38
N GLU A 329 -2.94 -35.00 -12.22
CA GLU A 329 -3.22 -36.08 -13.15
C GLU A 329 -3.04 -37.45 -12.48
N LEU A 330 -3.56 -38.51 -13.11
CA LEU A 330 -3.52 -39.84 -12.55
C LEU A 330 -2.06 -40.36 -12.38
N ALA A 331 -1.16 -39.94 -13.26
CA ALA A 331 0.27 -40.30 -13.20
C ALA A 331 0.97 -39.82 -11.91
N HIS A 332 0.46 -38.77 -11.28
CA HIS A 332 1.03 -38.25 -10.03
C HIS A 332 1.02 -39.23 -8.86
N ILE A 333 0.27 -40.35 -8.96
CA ILE A 333 0.31 -41.40 -7.95
C ILE A 333 1.72 -41.99 -7.79
N GLU A 334 2.50 -42.06 -8.85
CA GLU A 334 3.86 -42.63 -8.83
C GLU A 334 4.81 -41.71 -8.05
N ASP A 335 4.71 -40.38 -8.25
CA ASP A 335 5.47 -39.40 -7.47
C ASP A 335 5.11 -39.47 -5.98
N CYS A 336 3.81 -39.64 -5.67
CA CYS A 336 3.35 -39.80 -4.29
C CYS A 336 3.88 -41.06 -3.62
N ILE A 337 3.99 -42.17 -4.35
CA ILE A 337 4.58 -43.44 -3.86
C ILE A 337 6.06 -43.25 -3.57
N GLU A 338 6.80 -42.63 -4.50
CA GLU A 338 8.22 -42.31 -4.32
C GLU A 338 8.45 -41.45 -3.09
N LEU A 339 7.68 -40.36 -2.94
CA LEU A 339 7.74 -39.52 -1.74
C LEU A 339 7.46 -40.30 -0.48
N TRP A 340 6.44 -41.17 -0.46
CA TRP A 340 6.11 -42.00 0.70
C TRP A 340 7.26 -42.94 1.09
N GLN A 341 7.97 -43.51 0.15
CA GLN A 341 9.13 -44.37 0.39
C GLN A 341 10.30 -43.64 1.05
N HIS A 342 10.45 -42.33 0.79
CA HIS A 342 11.53 -41.49 1.33
C HIS A 342 11.17 -40.84 2.68
N LEU A 343 9.94 -40.95 3.18
CA LEU A 343 9.58 -40.43 4.49
C LEU A 343 10.22 -41.28 5.60
N ALA A 344 11.16 -40.69 6.35
CA ALA A 344 11.99 -41.36 7.36
C ALA A 344 11.21 -41.96 8.55
N GLU A 345 9.97 -41.54 8.78
CA GLU A 345 9.10 -42.01 9.88
C GLU A 345 7.69 -42.34 9.35
N ASN A 346 7.58 -43.38 8.52
CA ASN A 346 6.29 -43.82 7.99
C ASN A 346 5.43 -44.49 9.06
N LYS A 347 4.62 -43.70 9.77
CA LYS A 347 3.55 -44.19 10.65
C LYS A 347 2.27 -44.55 9.90
N THR A 348 2.13 -44.12 8.64
CA THR A 348 0.91 -44.24 7.84
C THR A 348 1.12 -45.28 6.75
N CYS A 349 0.21 -46.21 6.54
CA CYS A 349 0.32 -47.17 5.44
C CYS A 349 0.11 -46.47 4.09
N LEU A 350 0.67 -47.02 3.02
CA LEU A 350 0.60 -46.42 1.66
C LEU A 350 -0.85 -46.15 1.22
N THR A 351 -1.76 -47.08 1.51
CA THR A 351 -3.19 -46.93 1.18
C THR A 351 -3.80 -45.69 1.79
N GLU A 352 -3.53 -45.45 3.07
CA GLU A 352 -3.99 -44.29 3.80
C GLU A 352 -3.30 -43.00 3.32
N TYR A 353 -2.01 -43.04 3.08
CA TYR A 353 -1.24 -41.91 2.53
C TYR A 353 -1.77 -41.46 1.17
N LEU A 354 -2.09 -42.39 0.27
CA LEU A 354 -2.68 -42.11 -1.03
C LEU A 354 -4.18 -41.76 -0.93
N GLY A 355 -4.83 -42.02 0.21
CA GLY A 355 -6.28 -41.79 0.44
C GLY A 355 -7.16 -42.77 -0.32
N LEU A 356 -6.62 -43.92 -0.71
CA LEU A 356 -7.36 -44.95 -1.44
C LEU A 356 -8.16 -45.83 -0.48
N THR A 357 -9.28 -46.40 -0.94
CA THR A 357 -9.90 -47.52 -0.26
C THR A 357 -9.05 -48.77 -0.48
N ARG A 358 -9.30 -49.81 0.33
CA ARG A 358 -8.60 -51.10 0.16
C ARG A 358 -8.84 -51.69 -1.23
N GLU A 359 -10.06 -51.65 -1.72
CA GLU A 359 -10.42 -52.14 -3.04
C GLU A 359 -9.69 -51.35 -4.17
N GLU A 360 -9.66 -50.04 -4.08
CA GLU A 360 -8.97 -49.19 -5.05
C GLU A 360 -7.45 -49.46 -5.05
N HIS A 361 -6.85 -49.64 -3.87
CA HIS A 361 -5.44 -49.97 -3.74
C HIS A 361 -5.12 -51.38 -4.31
N GLU A 362 -5.95 -52.40 -4.02
CA GLU A 362 -5.82 -53.74 -4.55
C GLU A 362 -5.96 -53.73 -6.08
N THR A 363 -6.90 -52.95 -6.62
CA THR A 363 -7.06 -52.78 -8.08
C THR A 363 -5.82 -52.15 -8.69
N PHE A 364 -5.29 -51.10 -8.07
CA PHE A 364 -4.05 -50.48 -8.54
C PHE A 364 -2.87 -51.47 -8.56
N LEU A 365 -2.69 -52.25 -7.49
CA LEU A 365 -1.60 -53.24 -7.42
C LEU A 365 -1.70 -54.37 -8.43
N ARG A 366 -2.92 -54.83 -8.73
CA ARG A 366 -3.18 -55.97 -9.62
C ARG A 366 -3.30 -55.62 -11.08
N GLN A 367 -3.90 -54.49 -11.38
CA GLN A 367 -4.35 -54.12 -12.71
C GLN A 367 -3.75 -52.81 -13.22
N GLY A 368 -2.97 -52.12 -12.34
CA GLY A 368 -2.25 -50.90 -12.70
C GLY A 368 -3.06 -49.62 -12.63
N ARG A 369 -2.43 -48.54 -13.05
CA ARG A 369 -2.91 -47.18 -12.93
C ARG A 369 -4.23 -46.92 -13.68
N ASP A 370 -4.34 -47.43 -14.90
CA ASP A 370 -5.52 -47.14 -15.73
C ASP A 370 -6.81 -47.77 -15.17
N ALA A 371 -6.68 -48.97 -14.55
CA ALA A 371 -7.82 -49.60 -13.87
C ALA A 371 -8.26 -48.79 -12.61
N LEU A 372 -7.29 -48.26 -11.84
CA LEU A 372 -7.58 -47.34 -10.78
C LEU A 372 -8.28 -46.07 -11.31
N GLY A 373 -7.80 -45.52 -12.42
CA GLY A 373 -8.40 -44.37 -13.07
C GLY A 373 -9.88 -44.59 -13.43
N ALA A 374 -10.20 -45.77 -13.95
CA ALA A 374 -11.57 -46.17 -14.27
C ALA A 374 -12.48 -46.20 -13.04
N LEU A 375 -11.97 -46.61 -11.86
CA LEU A 375 -12.71 -46.58 -10.59
C LEU A 375 -12.88 -45.16 -10.04
N LEU A 376 -11.88 -44.30 -10.20
CA LEU A 376 -11.90 -42.94 -9.66
C LEU A 376 -12.67 -41.92 -10.53
N GLU A 377 -12.74 -42.12 -11.84
CA GLU A 377 -13.35 -41.17 -12.77
C GLU A 377 -14.84 -40.88 -12.48
N PRO A 378 -15.71 -41.84 -12.14
CA PRO A 378 -17.07 -41.56 -11.69
C PRO A 378 -17.12 -40.69 -10.42
N GLN A 379 -16.21 -40.95 -9.48
CA GLN A 379 -16.08 -40.15 -8.23
C GLN A 379 -15.62 -38.73 -8.56
N ARG A 380 -14.65 -38.57 -9.48
CA ARG A 380 -14.13 -37.27 -9.95
C ARG A 380 -15.25 -36.43 -10.59
N ARG A 381 -16.04 -37.03 -11.45
CA ARG A 381 -17.19 -36.36 -12.10
C ARG A 381 -18.22 -35.89 -11.09
N LYS A 382 -18.57 -36.75 -10.13
CA LYS A 382 -19.52 -36.41 -9.05
C LYS A 382 -18.99 -35.25 -8.19
N GLN A 383 -17.72 -35.27 -7.84
CA GLN A 383 -17.12 -34.21 -7.00
C GLN A 383 -17.02 -32.88 -7.78
N ARG A 384 -16.64 -32.90 -9.06
CA ARG A 384 -16.65 -31.71 -9.92
C ARG A 384 -18.05 -31.10 -10.02
N PHE A 385 -19.08 -31.93 -10.16
CA PHE A 385 -20.46 -31.44 -10.18
C PHE A 385 -20.86 -30.76 -8.88
N VAL A 386 -20.51 -31.33 -7.73
CA VAL A 386 -20.79 -30.74 -6.41
C VAL A 386 -20.05 -29.42 -6.24
N LEU A 387 -18.76 -29.34 -6.60
CA LEU A 387 -17.98 -28.08 -6.54
C LEU A 387 -18.60 -27.01 -7.47
N TYR A 388 -18.99 -27.39 -8.68
CA TYR A 388 -19.66 -26.47 -9.60
C TYR A 388 -21.00 -25.96 -9.06
N GLN A 389 -21.77 -26.81 -8.37
CA GLN A 389 -23.00 -26.37 -7.70
C GLN A 389 -22.76 -25.43 -6.54
N LEU A 390 -21.70 -25.68 -5.72
CA LEU A 390 -21.30 -24.77 -4.64
C LEU A 390 -20.86 -23.40 -5.19
N GLU A 391 -20.04 -23.37 -6.24
CA GLU A 391 -19.64 -22.14 -6.91
C GLU A 391 -20.86 -21.37 -7.48
N LEU A 392 -21.83 -22.08 -8.07
CA LEU A 392 -23.07 -21.48 -8.55
C LEU A 392 -23.93 -20.93 -7.42
N ASP A 393 -23.99 -21.61 -6.27
CA ASP A 393 -24.77 -21.18 -5.12
C ASP A 393 -24.11 -19.98 -4.41
N GLU A 394 -22.78 -19.92 -4.34
CA GLU A 394 -22.05 -18.73 -3.90
C GLU A 394 -22.29 -17.54 -4.84
N GLN A 395 -22.31 -17.74 -6.15
CA GLN A 395 -22.63 -16.72 -7.13
C GLN A 395 -24.09 -16.24 -7.05
N LYS A 396 -25.04 -17.12 -6.71
CA LYS A 396 -26.44 -16.75 -6.45
C LYS A 396 -26.61 -15.88 -5.21
N ALA A 397 -25.75 -16.04 -4.21
CA ALA A 397 -25.75 -15.22 -3.02
C ALA A 397 -25.28 -13.76 -3.27
N ILE A 398 -24.69 -13.48 -4.46
CA ILE A 398 -24.23 -12.16 -4.88
C ILE A 398 -25.05 -11.70 -6.10
N PRO A 399 -26.20 -10.99 -5.92
CA PRO A 399 -27.17 -10.72 -7.01
C PRO A 399 -26.60 -9.95 -8.22
N PHE A 400 -25.45 -9.28 -8.10
CA PHE A 400 -24.86 -8.48 -9.18
C PHE A 400 -23.97 -9.25 -10.15
N ALA A 401 -23.29 -10.30 -9.72
CA ALA A 401 -22.39 -11.08 -10.57
C ALA A 401 -23.14 -11.97 -11.59
N PHE A 402 -24.36 -12.38 -11.27
CA PHE A 402 -25.13 -13.31 -12.11
C PHE A 402 -25.66 -12.66 -13.40
N LYS A 403 -25.98 -11.35 -13.38
CA LYS A 403 -26.47 -10.64 -14.58
C LYS A 403 -25.37 -10.37 -15.60
N GLU A 404 -24.14 -10.18 -15.16
CA GLU A 404 -22.99 -9.94 -16.06
C GLU A 404 -22.49 -11.22 -16.72
N LEU A 405 -22.45 -12.34 -15.99
CA LEU A 405 -22.07 -13.65 -16.55
C LEU A 405 -23.08 -14.18 -17.56
N ALA A 406 -24.37 -13.99 -17.33
CA ALA A 406 -25.41 -14.36 -18.29
C ALA A 406 -25.42 -13.51 -19.56
N ALA A 407 -24.85 -12.30 -19.52
CA ALA A 407 -24.68 -11.43 -20.70
C ALA A 407 -23.46 -11.80 -21.54
N LEU A 408 -22.45 -12.47 -20.95
CA LEU A 408 -21.25 -12.94 -21.65
C LEU A 408 -21.40 -14.33 -22.29
N GLN A 409 -22.50 -15.05 -21.99
CA GLN A 409 -22.81 -16.36 -22.55
C GLN A 409 -23.87 -16.29 -23.69
N LYS A 410 -24.30 -15.10 -24.10
CA LYS A 410 -25.11 -14.84 -25.30
C LYS A 410 -24.24 -14.19 -26.38
#